data_188a4fc8ed96e43dbe02fcf48cc225cc
#
_entry.id   188a4fc8ed96e43dbe02fcf48cc225cc
#
_cell.length_a   1.000
_cell.length_b   1.000
_cell.length_c   1.000
_cell.angle_alpha   90.00
_cell.angle_beta   90.00
_cell.angle_gamma   90.00
#
_symmetry.space_group_name_H-M   'P 1'
#
loop_
_entity.id
_entity.type
_entity.pdbx_description
1 polymer ?
#
loop_
_entity_poly.entity_id
_entity_poly.type
_entity_poly.pdbx_seq_one_letter_code
_entity_poly.pdbx_strand_id
1 'polypeptide(L)'
;MPSHTFGSIKGEIRIITINSKSLEGNMLGDPSSRQVAIYLPQNWKESGKEYPLFVDLVGYTGSGFAHTNWKPFAESIPQRVERLVAEGKMGEVIVALPDCFTTLGGNQYINSLSVGNWADFLVKEMIPSIEEEFPVKKGKENRGVFGKSSGGYGAIVHGMLYSDYWGVLACHSGDMGFESLFMGDFPKSVTHLEKHGGIQGFLDHVKSSKKMSNDDFHVLMMVAMGAFYDPDPNGPMGIRLPVDLRTCVV
;
A
#
# COMPACT_ATOMS: atom_id res chain seq x y z
N MET A 1 -6.89 1.08 -31.18
CA MET A 1 -7.90 1.09 -30.12
C MET A 1 -7.41 0.17 -29.02
N PRO A 2 -7.57 0.49 -27.75
CA PRO A 2 -7.25 -0.46 -26.70
C PRO A 2 -8.16 -1.69 -26.87
N SER A 3 -7.55 -2.87 -26.82
CA SER A 3 -8.31 -4.12 -26.85
C SER A 3 -9.04 -4.26 -25.51
N HIS A 4 -10.35 -4.45 -25.58
CA HIS A 4 -11.17 -4.77 -24.42
C HIS A 4 -11.04 -6.28 -24.16
N THR A 5 -10.06 -6.66 -23.34
CA THR A 5 -10.00 -8.06 -22.90
C THR A 5 -10.82 -8.21 -21.64
N PHE A 6 -12.02 -8.77 -21.78
CA PHE A 6 -12.81 -9.26 -20.66
C PHE A 6 -12.45 -10.71 -20.30
N GLY A 7 -11.30 -11.19 -20.81
CA GLY A 7 -10.82 -12.55 -20.60
C GLY A 7 -10.51 -12.81 -19.12
N SER A 8 -10.96 -13.95 -18.62
CA SER A 8 -10.50 -14.47 -17.33
C SER A 8 -9.00 -14.74 -17.40
N ILE A 9 -8.31 -14.52 -16.28
CA ILE A 9 -6.94 -14.95 -16.12
C ILE A 9 -6.88 -16.49 -16.22
N LYS A 10 -5.75 -17.03 -16.70
CA LYS A 10 -5.49 -18.46 -16.76
C LYS A 10 -4.93 -18.99 -15.45
N GLY A 11 -4.26 -18.14 -14.71
CA GLY A 11 -3.76 -18.41 -13.37
C GLY A 11 -4.87 -18.36 -12.33
N GLU A 12 -4.48 -18.37 -11.07
CA GLU A 12 -5.38 -18.41 -9.92
C GLU A 12 -5.07 -17.23 -8.97
N ILE A 13 -6.11 -16.69 -8.33
CA ILE A 13 -5.95 -15.77 -7.21
C ILE A 13 -6.37 -16.49 -5.94
N ARG A 14 -5.44 -16.59 -4.98
CA ARG A 14 -5.70 -17.06 -3.62
C ARG A 14 -5.70 -15.89 -2.67
N ILE A 15 -6.53 -15.97 -1.62
CA ILE A 15 -6.53 -14.98 -0.55
C ILE A 15 -6.09 -15.70 0.71
N ILE A 16 -5.01 -15.21 1.31
CA ILE A 16 -4.55 -15.65 2.63
C ILE A 16 -4.84 -14.57 3.66
N THR A 17 -4.99 -14.97 4.91
CA THR A 17 -5.20 -14.05 6.03
C THR A 17 -4.03 -14.18 6.99
N ILE A 18 -3.39 -13.07 7.33
CA ILE A 18 -2.26 -13.01 8.23
C ILE A 18 -2.67 -12.23 9.48
N ASN A 19 -2.56 -12.85 10.63
CA ASN A 19 -2.74 -12.21 11.93
C ASN A 19 -1.41 -11.60 12.35
N SER A 20 -1.28 -10.31 12.11
CA SER A 20 -0.01 -9.58 12.27
C SER A 20 0.20 -9.13 13.70
N LYS A 21 1.34 -9.48 14.29
CA LYS A 21 1.81 -8.92 15.55
C LYS A 21 2.38 -7.51 15.36
N SER A 22 2.97 -7.25 14.20
CA SER A 22 3.55 -5.95 13.87
C SER A 22 2.50 -4.84 13.79
N LEU A 23 1.25 -5.17 13.53
CA LEU A 23 0.14 -4.22 13.43
C LEU A 23 -0.74 -4.17 14.69
N GLU A 24 -0.49 -5.03 15.69
CA GLU A 24 -1.21 -4.98 16.96
C GLU A 24 -0.94 -3.67 17.70
N GLY A 25 -1.97 -3.14 18.35
CA GLY A 25 -1.86 -1.96 19.20
C GLY A 25 -1.60 -0.64 18.47
N ASN A 26 -1.81 -0.58 17.14
CA ASN A 26 -1.75 0.70 16.41
C ASN A 26 -2.78 1.69 16.97
N MET A 27 -2.43 2.97 17.00
CA MET A 27 -3.26 4.00 17.65
C MET A 27 -4.53 4.36 16.87
N LEU A 28 -4.63 3.96 15.60
CA LEU A 28 -5.85 4.12 14.81
C LEU A 28 -6.94 3.10 15.19
N GLY A 29 -6.57 2.00 15.86
CA GLY A 29 -7.48 0.89 16.14
C GLY A 29 -7.82 0.06 14.88
N ASP A 30 -7.01 0.15 13.85
CA ASP A 30 -7.18 -0.64 12.64
C ASP A 30 -6.91 -2.13 12.92
N PRO A 31 -7.62 -3.05 12.23
CA PRO A 31 -7.42 -4.48 12.41
C PRO A 31 -5.98 -4.91 12.14
N SER A 32 -5.42 -5.75 13.00
CA SER A 32 -4.12 -6.39 12.77
C SER A 32 -4.20 -7.63 11.86
N SER A 33 -5.39 -8.19 11.69
CA SER A 33 -5.63 -9.27 10.71
C SER A 33 -5.76 -8.68 9.31
N ARG A 34 -4.87 -9.08 8.38
CA ARG A 34 -4.81 -8.54 7.02
C ARG A 34 -4.90 -9.63 5.98
N GLN A 35 -5.60 -9.32 4.91
CA GLN A 35 -5.71 -10.21 3.77
C GLN A 35 -4.66 -9.85 2.70
N VAL A 36 -4.15 -10.87 2.03
CA VAL A 36 -3.23 -10.72 0.89
C VAL A 36 -3.78 -11.54 -0.26
N ALA A 37 -4.03 -10.90 -1.40
CA ALA A 37 -4.33 -11.62 -2.62
C ALA A 37 -3.01 -12.08 -3.27
N ILE A 38 -2.93 -13.34 -3.61
CA ILE A 38 -1.76 -13.96 -4.23
C ILE A 38 -2.15 -14.43 -5.63
N TYR A 39 -1.56 -13.81 -6.65
CA TYR A 39 -1.65 -14.32 -8.01
C TYR A 39 -0.64 -15.45 -8.21
N LEU A 40 -1.10 -16.57 -8.74
CA LEU A 40 -0.35 -17.78 -9.01
C LEU A 40 -0.42 -18.10 -10.51
N PRO A 41 0.70 -18.45 -11.17
CA PRO A 41 0.72 -18.80 -12.58
C PRO A 41 -0.16 -20.01 -12.92
N GLN A 42 -0.53 -20.15 -14.18
CA GLN A 42 -1.26 -21.33 -14.66
C GLN A 42 -0.48 -22.61 -14.34
N ASN A 43 -1.19 -23.64 -13.87
CA ASN A 43 -0.63 -24.96 -13.52
C ASN A 43 0.50 -24.94 -12.47
N TRP A 44 0.49 -23.94 -11.58
CA TRP A 44 1.55 -23.77 -10.57
C TRP A 44 1.72 -25.01 -9.67
N LYS A 45 0.63 -25.75 -9.38
CA LYS A 45 0.68 -26.96 -8.54
C LYS A 45 1.36 -28.14 -9.27
N GLU A 46 1.03 -28.31 -10.53
CA GLU A 46 1.46 -29.46 -11.35
C GLU A 46 2.84 -29.23 -11.97
N SER A 47 3.30 -27.99 -12.02
CA SER A 47 4.55 -27.61 -12.69
C SER A 47 5.80 -28.13 -11.98
N GLY A 48 5.74 -28.36 -10.67
CA GLY A 48 6.91 -28.69 -9.84
C GLY A 48 7.96 -27.57 -9.78
N LYS A 49 7.63 -26.37 -10.26
CA LYS A 49 8.54 -25.21 -10.27
C LYS A 49 8.38 -24.37 -9.02
N GLU A 50 9.45 -23.67 -8.65
CA GLU A 50 9.41 -22.52 -7.75
C GLU A 50 9.47 -21.22 -8.57
N TYR A 51 8.83 -20.16 -8.06
CA TYR A 51 8.65 -18.89 -8.76
C TYR A 51 9.24 -17.72 -7.96
N PRO A 52 9.81 -16.70 -8.61
CA PRO A 52 10.12 -15.43 -7.95
C PRO A 52 8.85 -14.81 -7.35
N LEU A 53 8.99 -14.10 -6.24
CA LEU A 53 7.91 -13.35 -5.58
C LEU A 53 8.03 -11.86 -5.90
N PHE A 54 6.98 -11.29 -6.45
CA PHE A 54 6.85 -9.84 -6.60
C PHE A 54 5.74 -9.32 -5.68
N VAL A 55 6.01 -8.18 -5.03
CA VAL A 55 5.06 -7.52 -4.13
C VAL A 55 4.63 -6.19 -4.73
N ASP A 56 3.32 -6.02 -4.90
CA ASP A 56 2.70 -4.82 -5.45
C ASP A 56 2.23 -3.90 -4.33
N LEU A 57 2.85 -2.72 -4.24
CA LEU A 57 2.52 -1.67 -3.30
C LEU A 57 1.66 -0.60 -4.00
N VAL A 58 0.41 -0.48 -3.57
CA VAL A 58 -0.55 0.42 -4.21
C VAL A 58 -0.41 1.86 -3.73
N GLY A 59 -0.99 2.81 -4.48
CA GLY A 59 -1.06 4.22 -4.08
C GLY A 59 -2.09 4.49 -2.99
N TYR A 60 -2.11 5.74 -2.51
CA TYR A 60 -2.91 6.19 -1.36
C TYR A 60 -4.41 5.88 -1.45
N THR A 61 -4.99 5.82 -2.62
CA THR A 61 -6.43 5.56 -2.81
C THR A 61 -6.78 4.10 -3.01
N GLY A 62 -5.84 3.18 -2.83
CA GLY A 62 -6.03 1.78 -3.20
C GLY A 62 -5.67 0.77 -2.11
N SER A 63 -6.14 -0.44 -2.34
CA SER A 63 -5.71 -1.67 -1.69
C SER A 63 -5.19 -2.62 -2.77
N GLY A 64 -4.35 -3.59 -2.42
CA GLY A 64 -3.87 -4.62 -3.34
C GLY A 64 -5.01 -5.31 -4.10
N PHE A 65 -6.16 -5.49 -3.46
CA PHE A 65 -7.36 -6.05 -4.10
C PHE A 65 -7.86 -5.22 -5.30
N ALA A 66 -7.68 -3.89 -5.29
CA ALA A 66 -8.07 -3.04 -6.42
C ALA A 66 -7.27 -3.35 -7.70
N HIS A 67 -6.06 -3.93 -7.54
CA HIS A 67 -5.20 -4.31 -8.67
C HIS A 67 -5.53 -5.69 -9.25
N THR A 68 -6.40 -6.47 -8.60
CA THR A 68 -6.95 -7.71 -9.15
C THR A 68 -8.25 -7.48 -9.94
N ASN A 69 -8.92 -6.34 -9.75
CA ASN A 69 -10.22 -6.06 -10.31
C ASN A 69 -10.14 -5.69 -11.80
N TRP A 70 -11.23 -6.00 -12.51
CA TRP A 70 -11.46 -5.50 -13.86
C TRP A 70 -11.42 -3.96 -13.90
N LYS A 71 -10.80 -3.41 -14.93
CA LYS A 71 -10.73 -1.96 -15.17
C LYS A 71 -11.14 -1.65 -16.61
N PRO A 72 -11.95 -0.62 -16.85
CA PRO A 72 -12.23 -0.17 -18.21
C PRO A 72 -10.95 0.35 -18.88
N PHE A 73 -10.70 -0.09 -20.11
CA PHE A 73 -9.55 0.32 -20.93
C PHE A 73 -8.16 0.02 -20.35
N ALA A 74 -8.07 -0.86 -19.34
CA ALA A 74 -6.82 -1.23 -18.68
C ALA A 74 -6.82 -2.70 -18.28
N GLU A 75 -5.64 -3.24 -18.04
CA GLU A 75 -5.43 -4.57 -17.50
C GLU A 75 -5.33 -4.52 -15.96
N SER A 76 -5.84 -5.55 -15.29
CA SER A 76 -5.43 -5.83 -13.91
C SER A 76 -3.95 -6.28 -13.87
N ILE A 77 -3.34 -6.30 -12.68
CA ILE A 77 -1.96 -6.79 -12.55
C ILE A 77 -1.84 -8.26 -13.00
N PRO A 78 -2.72 -9.20 -12.58
CA PRO A 78 -2.68 -10.56 -13.09
C PRO A 78 -2.77 -10.67 -14.63
N GLN A 79 -3.70 -9.95 -15.26
CA GLN A 79 -3.83 -9.94 -16.72
C GLN A 79 -2.55 -9.43 -17.42
N ARG A 80 -1.94 -8.38 -16.88
CA ARG A 80 -0.70 -7.82 -17.41
C ARG A 80 0.46 -8.81 -17.30
N VAL A 81 0.59 -9.48 -16.15
CA VAL A 81 1.61 -10.52 -15.95
C VAL A 81 1.44 -11.64 -16.98
N GLU A 82 0.23 -12.17 -17.12
CA GLU A 82 -0.03 -13.24 -18.09
C GLU A 82 0.29 -12.84 -19.54
N ARG A 83 -0.09 -11.63 -19.93
CA ARG A 83 0.23 -11.12 -21.27
C ARG A 83 1.74 -11.00 -21.48
N LEU A 84 2.48 -10.45 -20.52
CA LEU A 84 3.93 -10.28 -20.63
C LEU A 84 4.66 -11.64 -20.65
N VAL A 85 4.18 -12.61 -19.91
CA VAL A 85 4.70 -13.99 -19.94
C VAL A 85 4.40 -14.62 -21.30
N ALA A 86 3.18 -14.48 -21.81
CA ALA A 86 2.80 -15.04 -23.13
C ALA A 86 3.57 -14.39 -24.29
N GLU A 87 3.94 -13.12 -24.16
CA GLU A 87 4.79 -12.38 -25.12
C GLU A 87 6.30 -12.71 -24.98
N GLY A 88 6.69 -13.52 -24.01
CA GLY A 88 8.10 -13.83 -23.71
C GLY A 88 8.90 -12.64 -23.17
N LYS A 89 8.21 -11.60 -22.64
CA LYS A 89 8.85 -10.38 -22.09
C LYS A 89 9.18 -10.49 -20.60
N MET A 90 8.63 -11.47 -19.93
CA MET A 90 8.97 -11.81 -18.54
C MET A 90 8.78 -13.29 -18.27
N GLY A 91 9.43 -13.81 -17.23
CA GLY A 91 9.18 -15.14 -16.73
C GLY A 91 7.92 -15.24 -15.87
N GLU A 92 7.51 -16.46 -15.56
CA GLU A 92 6.41 -16.70 -14.61
C GLU A 92 6.81 -16.25 -13.20
N VAL A 93 5.90 -15.59 -12.49
CA VAL A 93 6.11 -15.05 -11.14
C VAL A 93 4.85 -15.24 -10.29
N ILE A 94 5.03 -15.33 -8.98
CA ILE A 94 3.96 -15.15 -7.99
C ILE A 94 3.91 -13.68 -7.65
N VAL A 95 2.71 -13.09 -7.58
CA VAL A 95 2.53 -11.68 -7.18
C VAL A 95 1.67 -11.62 -5.93
N ALA A 96 2.21 -10.98 -4.88
CA ALA A 96 1.46 -10.65 -3.68
C ALA A 96 0.89 -9.22 -3.79
N LEU A 97 -0.39 -9.09 -3.50
CA LEU A 97 -1.14 -7.84 -3.55
C LEU A 97 -1.81 -7.62 -2.17
N PRO A 98 -1.04 -7.10 -1.19
CA PRO A 98 -1.52 -6.99 0.19
C PRO A 98 -2.57 -5.89 0.35
N ASP A 99 -3.54 -6.14 1.25
CA ASP A 99 -4.40 -5.10 1.77
C ASP A 99 -3.68 -4.31 2.87
N CYS A 100 -3.17 -3.16 2.50
CA CYS A 100 -2.52 -2.22 3.41
C CYS A 100 -3.35 -0.95 3.64
N PHE A 101 -4.66 -0.97 3.34
CA PHE A 101 -5.53 0.18 3.54
C PHE A 101 -5.81 0.42 5.02
N THR A 102 -5.80 1.68 5.45
CA THR A 102 -6.01 2.11 6.84
C THR A 102 -7.25 2.98 6.97
N THR A 103 -7.64 3.28 8.20
CA THR A 103 -8.70 4.28 8.47
C THR A 103 -8.37 5.66 7.87
N LEU A 104 -7.09 5.98 7.68
CA LEU A 104 -6.64 7.23 7.06
C LEU A 104 -6.42 7.13 5.55
N GLY A 105 -6.79 6.03 4.91
CA GLY A 105 -6.55 5.79 3.50
C GLY A 105 -5.42 4.79 3.24
N GLY A 106 -4.72 4.95 2.11
CA GLY A 106 -3.62 4.07 1.73
C GLY A 106 -2.38 4.21 2.61
N ASN A 107 -1.36 3.44 2.30
CA ASN A 107 -0.19 3.22 3.13
C ASN A 107 1.07 3.85 2.54
N GLN A 108 2.04 4.18 3.40
CA GLN A 108 3.39 4.57 3.01
C GLN A 108 4.41 3.43 3.20
N TYR A 109 3.96 2.26 3.69
CA TYR A 109 4.71 1.02 3.81
C TYR A 109 5.94 1.11 4.73
N ILE A 110 5.89 2.01 5.69
CA ILE A 110 6.91 2.21 6.73
C ILE A 110 6.35 1.87 8.11
N ASN A 111 7.24 1.67 9.08
CA ASN A 111 6.84 1.50 10.47
C ASN A 111 6.46 2.85 11.08
N SER A 112 5.33 2.91 11.77
CA SER A 112 4.88 4.09 12.50
C SER A 112 4.09 3.69 13.74
N LEU A 113 4.31 4.42 14.83
CA LEU A 113 3.56 4.25 16.08
C LEU A 113 2.05 4.45 15.89
N SER A 114 1.65 5.38 15.03
CA SER A 114 0.24 5.69 14.79
C SER A 114 -0.47 4.58 14.01
N VAL A 115 0.07 4.22 12.87
CA VAL A 115 -0.60 3.31 11.90
C VAL A 115 -0.17 1.86 11.99
N GLY A 116 0.85 1.53 12.79
CA GLY A 116 1.42 0.19 12.92
C GLY A 116 2.72 0.00 12.12
N ASN A 117 3.41 -1.12 12.36
CA ASN A 117 4.72 -1.41 11.79
C ASN A 117 4.56 -2.13 10.43
N TRP A 118 4.13 -1.40 9.41
CA TRP A 118 3.81 -1.96 8.10
C TRP A 118 5.01 -2.52 7.33
N ALA A 119 6.20 -1.92 7.49
CA ALA A 119 7.39 -2.50 6.90
C ALA A 119 7.71 -3.87 7.50
N ASP A 120 7.61 -4.00 8.83
CA ASP A 120 7.82 -5.27 9.52
C ASP A 120 6.76 -6.31 9.14
N PHE A 121 5.49 -5.90 9.02
CA PHE A 121 4.44 -6.77 8.49
C PHE A 121 4.82 -7.35 7.13
N LEU A 122 5.25 -6.51 6.18
CA LEU A 122 5.59 -6.95 4.83
C LEU A 122 6.78 -7.93 4.82
N VAL A 123 7.87 -7.59 5.53
CA VAL A 123 9.12 -8.35 5.39
C VAL A 123 9.28 -9.49 6.40
N LYS A 124 8.71 -9.36 7.62
CA LYS A 124 8.88 -10.35 8.69
C LYS A 124 7.71 -11.30 8.85
N GLU A 125 6.53 -10.95 8.35
CA GLU A 125 5.31 -11.75 8.51
C GLU A 125 4.74 -12.19 7.15
N MET A 126 4.48 -11.27 6.23
CA MET A 126 3.85 -11.58 4.95
C MET A 126 4.76 -12.46 4.06
N ILE A 127 6.01 -12.06 3.85
CA ILE A 127 6.94 -12.84 3.02
C ILE A 127 7.09 -14.28 3.55
N PRO A 128 7.42 -14.50 4.85
CA PRO A 128 7.52 -15.86 5.37
C PRO A 128 6.24 -16.68 5.22
N SER A 129 5.07 -16.08 5.47
CA SER A 129 3.78 -16.78 5.31
C SER A 129 3.54 -17.22 3.86
N ILE A 130 3.90 -16.38 2.89
CA ILE A 130 3.79 -16.73 1.47
C ILE A 130 4.77 -17.84 1.08
N GLU A 131 6.01 -17.77 1.58
CA GLU A 131 7.04 -18.79 1.30
C GLU A 131 6.76 -20.15 1.96
N GLU A 132 5.95 -20.19 3.02
CA GLU A 132 5.49 -21.42 3.66
C GLU A 132 4.35 -22.08 2.86
N GLU A 133 3.43 -21.29 2.30
CA GLU A 133 2.20 -21.79 1.67
C GLU A 133 2.37 -22.04 0.16
N PHE A 134 3.25 -21.30 -0.53
CA PHE A 134 3.36 -21.32 -1.98
C PHE A 134 4.79 -21.65 -2.44
N PRO A 135 4.96 -22.18 -3.67
CA PRO A 135 6.27 -22.55 -4.21
C PRO A 135 7.07 -21.31 -4.65
N VAL A 136 7.49 -20.53 -3.69
CA VAL A 136 8.30 -19.32 -3.89
C VAL A 136 9.79 -19.68 -3.79
N LYS A 137 10.58 -19.20 -4.75
CA LYS A 137 12.04 -19.23 -4.66
C LYS A 137 12.50 -18.34 -3.50
N LYS A 138 13.18 -18.95 -2.54
CA LYS A 138 13.72 -18.25 -1.38
C LYS A 138 14.94 -17.39 -1.76
N GLY A 139 15.26 -16.42 -0.89
CA GLY A 139 16.38 -15.52 -1.08
C GLY A 139 15.99 -14.19 -1.71
N LYS A 140 16.68 -13.12 -1.31
CA LYS A 140 16.36 -11.75 -1.74
C LYS A 140 16.46 -11.58 -3.26
N GLU A 141 17.37 -12.28 -3.91
CA GLU A 141 17.59 -12.24 -5.37
C GLU A 141 16.38 -12.71 -6.18
N ASN A 142 15.46 -13.43 -5.53
CA ASN A 142 14.21 -13.90 -6.12
C ASN A 142 12.98 -13.07 -5.71
N ARG A 143 13.19 -11.94 -4.99
CA ARG A 143 12.10 -11.07 -4.53
C ARG A 143 12.20 -9.68 -5.13
N GLY A 144 11.07 -9.20 -5.64
CA GLY A 144 10.93 -7.85 -6.15
C GLY A 144 9.81 -7.09 -5.45
N VAL A 145 9.99 -5.79 -5.26
CA VAL A 145 8.96 -4.87 -4.77
C VAL A 145 8.75 -3.76 -5.78
N PHE A 146 7.50 -3.44 -6.07
CA PHE A 146 7.16 -2.38 -7.00
C PHE A 146 5.92 -1.64 -6.55
N GLY A 147 5.78 -0.40 -6.97
CA GLY A 147 4.61 0.38 -6.64
C GLY A 147 4.54 1.73 -7.32
N LYS A 148 3.39 2.38 -7.18
CA LYS A 148 3.12 3.71 -7.76
C LYS A 148 2.65 4.68 -6.68
N SER A 149 3.03 5.98 -6.79
CA SER A 149 2.64 7.02 -5.83
C SER A 149 3.15 6.63 -4.42
N SER A 150 2.29 6.56 -3.41
CA SER A 150 2.66 6.05 -2.08
C SER A 150 3.32 4.66 -2.12
N GLY A 151 2.86 3.78 -3.01
CA GLY A 151 3.53 2.48 -3.23
C GLY A 151 4.91 2.61 -3.88
N GLY A 152 5.12 3.63 -4.72
CA GLY A 152 6.42 3.96 -5.29
C GLY A 152 7.38 4.48 -4.21
N TYR A 153 6.90 5.31 -3.29
CA TYR A 153 7.65 5.71 -2.09
C TYR A 153 8.02 4.48 -1.25
N GLY A 154 7.03 3.63 -0.95
CA GLY A 154 7.29 2.38 -0.23
C GLY A 154 8.34 1.51 -0.90
N ALA A 155 8.27 1.32 -2.22
CA ALA A 155 9.23 0.50 -2.95
C ALA A 155 10.67 1.05 -2.81
N ILE A 156 10.87 2.37 -2.93
CA ILE A 156 12.21 2.96 -2.78
C ILE A 156 12.73 2.88 -1.35
N VAL A 157 11.88 3.15 -0.36
CA VAL A 157 12.25 3.05 1.06
C VAL A 157 12.62 1.61 1.43
N HIS A 158 11.85 0.63 0.94
CA HIS A 158 12.17 -0.78 1.13
C HIS A 158 13.50 -1.17 0.48
N GLY A 159 13.80 -0.67 -0.71
CA GLY A 159 15.09 -0.88 -1.35
C GLY A 159 16.27 -0.27 -0.59
N MET A 160 16.07 0.87 0.08
CA MET A 160 17.10 1.56 0.85
C MET A 160 17.30 0.98 2.25
N LEU A 161 16.21 0.71 2.98
CA LEU A 161 16.27 0.36 4.41
C LEU A 161 16.12 -1.14 4.68
N TYR A 162 15.55 -1.89 3.72
CA TYR A 162 15.26 -3.32 3.85
C TYR A 162 15.90 -4.13 2.71
N SER A 163 17.06 -3.71 2.23
CA SER A 163 17.80 -4.31 1.11
C SER A 163 18.18 -5.79 1.32
N ASP A 164 18.12 -6.30 2.53
CA ASP A 164 18.34 -7.72 2.83
C ASP A 164 17.15 -8.60 2.42
N TYR A 165 15.99 -8.00 2.17
CA TYR A 165 14.78 -8.71 1.76
C TYR A 165 14.51 -8.65 0.26
N TRP A 166 15.06 -7.66 -0.46
CA TRP A 166 14.71 -7.35 -1.84
C TRP A 166 15.91 -7.38 -2.76
N GLY A 167 15.79 -8.07 -3.89
CA GLY A 167 16.82 -8.12 -4.94
C GLY A 167 16.58 -7.09 -6.04
N VAL A 168 15.30 -6.70 -6.23
CA VAL A 168 14.91 -5.75 -7.26
C VAL A 168 13.79 -4.84 -6.77
N LEU A 169 13.80 -3.59 -7.20
CA LEU A 169 12.70 -2.66 -6.93
C LEU A 169 12.32 -1.87 -8.18
N ALA A 170 11.03 -1.46 -8.26
CA ALA A 170 10.57 -0.51 -9.26
C ALA A 170 9.68 0.55 -8.61
N CYS A 171 10.14 1.80 -8.67
CA CYS A 171 9.42 2.96 -8.17
C CYS A 171 8.79 3.72 -9.34
N HIS A 172 7.46 3.81 -9.35
CA HIS A 172 6.70 4.61 -10.32
C HIS A 172 6.15 5.85 -9.65
N SER A 173 6.69 7.02 -9.98
CA SER A 173 6.21 8.32 -9.46
C SER A 173 6.01 8.29 -7.95
N GLY A 174 7.03 7.86 -7.19
CA GLY A 174 6.97 7.78 -5.75
C GLY A 174 6.83 9.15 -5.09
N ASP A 175 6.09 9.22 -3.98
CA ASP A 175 5.73 10.44 -3.26
C ASP A 175 6.91 10.98 -2.42
N MET A 176 8.02 11.37 -3.06
CA MET A 176 9.27 11.75 -2.39
C MET A 176 9.56 13.25 -2.40
N GLY A 177 8.83 14.01 -3.20
CA GLY A 177 8.94 15.46 -3.26
C GLY A 177 8.01 16.14 -2.26
N PHE A 178 8.24 15.99 -0.97
CA PHE A 178 7.32 16.44 0.10
C PHE A 178 6.90 17.89 -0.02
N GLU A 179 7.83 18.79 -0.31
CA GLU A 179 7.53 20.22 -0.50
C GLU A 179 6.53 20.43 -1.63
N SER A 180 6.78 19.82 -2.78
CA SER A 180 5.94 19.98 -3.97
C SER A 180 4.57 19.29 -3.83
N LEU A 181 4.51 18.19 -3.05
CA LEU A 181 3.29 17.41 -2.90
C LEU A 181 2.36 17.95 -1.81
N PHE A 182 2.90 18.42 -0.68
CA PHE A 182 2.09 18.61 0.52
C PHE A 182 2.01 20.07 0.98
N MET A 183 3.05 20.90 0.78
CA MET A 183 3.06 22.27 1.32
C MET A 183 1.92 23.14 0.78
N GLY A 184 1.52 22.93 -0.49
CA GLY A 184 0.38 23.65 -1.08
C GLY A 184 -0.96 23.37 -0.41
N ASP A 185 -1.09 22.24 0.27
CA ASP A 185 -2.33 21.85 0.97
C ASP A 185 -2.36 22.26 2.44
N PHE A 186 -1.26 22.77 3.02
CA PHE A 186 -1.19 23.15 4.44
C PHE A 186 -2.22 24.22 4.82
N PRO A 187 -2.33 25.37 4.13
CA PRO A 187 -3.30 26.39 4.51
C PRO A 187 -4.76 25.90 4.46
N LYS A 188 -5.07 25.11 3.43
CA LYS A 188 -6.39 24.51 3.27
C LYS A 188 -6.67 23.52 4.41
N SER A 189 -5.69 22.68 4.77
CA SER A 189 -5.82 21.69 5.83
C SER A 189 -6.08 22.34 7.18
N VAL A 190 -5.37 23.44 7.51
CA VAL A 190 -5.60 24.19 8.75
C VAL A 190 -7.04 24.67 8.81
N THR A 191 -7.50 25.43 7.80
CA THR A 191 -8.85 25.99 7.76
C THR A 191 -9.92 24.89 7.85
N HIS A 192 -9.70 23.77 7.16
CA HIS A 192 -10.67 22.69 7.12
C HIS A 192 -10.74 21.92 8.45
N LEU A 193 -9.59 21.67 9.08
CA LEU A 193 -9.53 21.03 10.40
C LEU A 193 -10.15 21.92 11.50
N GLU A 194 -9.89 23.24 11.49
CA GLU A 194 -10.52 24.17 12.43
C GLU A 194 -12.04 24.15 12.32
N LYS A 195 -12.57 24.14 11.10
CA LYS A 195 -14.01 24.06 10.82
C LYS A 195 -14.67 22.83 11.46
N HIS A 196 -13.94 21.73 11.56
CA HIS A 196 -14.41 20.47 12.12
C HIS A 196 -14.00 20.23 13.57
N GLY A 197 -13.36 21.20 14.23
CA GLY A 197 -12.93 21.07 15.63
C GLY A 197 -11.66 20.21 15.80
N GLY A 198 -10.79 20.20 14.80
CA GLY A 198 -9.52 19.48 14.81
C GLY A 198 -9.59 18.11 14.13
N ILE A 199 -8.52 17.32 14.29
CA ILE A 199 -8.35 16.03 13.61
C ILE A 199 -9.52 15.08 13.90
N GLN A 200 -9.90 14.90 15.18
CA GLN A 200 -10.95 13.95 15.55
C GLN A 200 -12.29 14.34 14.91
N GLY A 201 -12.72 15.58 15.03
CA GLY A 201 -13.98 16.03 14.45
C GLY A 201 -13.98 15.95 12.91
N PHE A 202 -12.84 16.19 12.27
CA PHE A 202 -12.69 15.98 10.84
C PHE A 202 -12.83 14.49 10.44
N LEU A 203 -12.21 13.59 11.18
CA LEU A 203 -12.33 12.15 10.89
C LEU A 203 -13.76 11.63 11.12
N ASP A 204 -14.45 12.14 12.12
CA ASP A 204 -15.87 11.83 12.35
C ASP A 204 -16.74 12.35 11.20
N HIS A 205 -16.44 13.54 10.67
CA HIS A 205 -17.08 14.08 9.47
C HIS A 205 -16.83 13.16 8.27
N VAL A 206 -15.60 12.82 7.97
CA VAL A 206 -15.26 11.92 6.85
C VAL A 206 -15.98 10.57 6.97
N LYS A 207 -15.96 9.98 8.17
CA LYS A 207 -16.61 8.67 8.44
C LYS A 207 -18.12 8.70 8.26
N SER A 208 -18.77 9.82 8.60
CA SER A 208 -20.22 9.99 8.47
C SER A 208 -20.67 10.44 7.08
N SER A 209 -19.75 10.93 6.25
CA SER A 209 -20.04 11.46 4.92
C SER A 209 -20.29 10.35 3.91
N LYS A 210 -21.39 10.47 3.15
CA LYS A 210 -21.68 9.52 2.06
C LYS A 210 -20.71 9.65 0.88
N LYS A 211 -20.09 10.81 0.72
CA LYS A 211 -19.16 11.13 -0.36
C LYS A 211 -18.12 12.10 0.17
N MET A 212 -16.86 11.75 0.01
CA MET A 212 -15.73 12.61 0.31
C MET A 212 -15.62 13.73 -0.74
N SER A 213 -15.48 14.97 -0.32
CA SER A 213 -15.16 16.08 -1.20
C SER A 213 -13.67 16.04 -1.61
N ASN A 214 -13.29 16.84 -2.61
CA ASN A 214 -11.88 16.96 -2.96
C ASN A 214 -11.05 17.57 -1.82
N ASP A 215 -11.63 18.51 -1.08
CA ASP A 215 -10.95 19.13 0.06
C ASP A 215 -10.78 18.14 1.21
N ASP A 216 -11.82 17.35 1.54
CA ASP A 216 -11.71 16.28 2.53
C ASP A 216 -10.60 15.30 2.17
N PHE A 217 -10.47 14.94 0.88
CA PHE A 217 -9.44 14.02 0.41
C PHE A 217 -8.03 14.57 0.67
N HIS A 218 -7.76 15.82 0.31
CA HIS A 218 -6.45 16.44 0.52
C HIS A 218 -6.12 16.59 2.01
N VAL A 219 -7.11 16.96 2.83
CA VAL A 219 -6.92 17.07 4.28
C VAL A 219 -6.69 15.71 4.92
N LEU A 220 -7.45 14.69 4.51
CA LEU A 220 -7.24 13.32 5.00
C LEU A 220 -5.83 12.80 4.63
N MET A 221 -5.37 13.08 3.42
CA MET A 221 -4.01 12.72 2.99
C MET A 221 -2.96 13.42 3.87
N MET A 222 -3.16 14.70 4.22
CA MET A 222 -2.26 15.44 5.11
C MET A 222 -2.22 14.85 6.52
N VAL A 223 -3.38 14.49 7.06
CA VAL A 223 -3.49 13.82 8.37
C VAL A 223 -2.79 12.46 8.34
N ALA A 224 -2.97 11.69 7.26
CA ALA A 224 -2.30 10.41 7.06
C ALA A 224 -0.78 10.56 6.98
N MET A 225 -0.26 11.57 6.26
CA MET A 225 1.19 11.81 6.17
C MET A 225 1.77 12.16 7.55
N GLY A 226 1.06 12.96 8.36
CA GLY A 226 1.44 13.21 9.77
C GLY A 226 1.54 11.90 10.58
N ALA A 227 0.55 11.02 10.43
CA ALA A 227 0.54 9.73 11.10
C ALA A 227 1.68 8.79 10.68
N PHE A 228 2.07 8.82 9.40
CA PHE A 228 3.15 7.97 8.88
C PHE A 228 4.54 8.51 9.21
N TYR A 229 4.77 9.81 8.96
CA TYR A 229 6.12 10.36 8.93
C TYR A 229 6.58 10.99 10.25
N ASP A 230 5.64 11.48 11.06
CA ASP A 230 5.96 12.16 12.31
C ASP A 230 4.94 11.84 13.42
N PRO A 231 4.80 10.55 13.79
CA PRO A 231 3.85 10.14 14.82
C PRO A 231 4.23 10.72 16.19
N ASP A 232 3.21 11.21 16.94
CA ASP A 232 3.37 11.71 18.29
C ASP A 232 2.48 10.90 19.25
N PRO A 233 3.04 10.14 20.21
CA PRO A 233 2.26 9.33 21.14
C PRO A 233 1.28 10.15 22.00
N ASN A 234 1.49 11.45 22.13
CA ASN A 234 0.63 12.36 22.88
C ASN A 234 -0.41 13.07 21.99
N GLY A 235 -0.29 12.94 20.68
CA GLY A 235 -1.22 13.49 19.72
C GLY A 235 -2.50 12.68 19.60
N PRO A 236 -3.59 13.24 19.05
CA PRO A 236 -4.81 12.50 18.78
C PRO A 236 -4.52 11.35 17.82
N MET A 237 -4.78 10.10 18.25
CA MET A 237 -4.47 8.87 17.48
C MET A 237 -3.00 8.73 17.07
N GLY A 238 -2.09 9.37 17.80
CA GLY A 238 -0.66 9.36 17.47
C GLY A 238 -0.28 10.26 16.31
N ILE A 239 -1.07 11.28 16.00
CA ILE A 239 -0.87 12.15 14.83
C ILE A 239 -0.33 13.51 15.27
N ARG A 240 0.80 13.91 14.66
CA ARG A 240 1.28 15.28 14.67
C ARG A 240 1.23 15.84 13.25
N LEU A 241 0.63 17.00 13.10
CA LEU A 241 0.57 17.68 11.81
C LEU A 241 1.89 18.42 11.55
N PRO A 242 2.31 18.52 10.28
CA PRO A 242 3.50 19.28 9.91
C PRO A 242 3.30 20.80 10.00
N VAL A 243 2.15 21.25 10.49
CA VAL A 243 1.75 22.66 10.57
C VAL A 243 1.01 22.93 11.87
N ASP A 244 1.36 24.01 12.55
CA ASP A 244 0.61 24.47 13.72
C ASP A 244 -0.73 25.09 13.29
N LEU A 245 -1.84 24.59 13.84
CA LEU A 245 -3.19 25.00 13.44
C LEU A 245 -3.52 26.46 13.79
N ARG A 246 -2.80 27.09 14.76
CA ARG A 246 -3.05 28.47 15.19
C ARG A 246 -2.20 29.47 14.44
N THR A 247 -0.96 29.11 14.16
CA THR A 247 0.02 30.03 13.56
C THR A 247 0.23 29.80 12.07
N CYS A 248 -0.22 28.67 11.53
CA CYS A 248 0.02 28.24 10.15
C CYS A 248 1.52 28.12 9.81
N VAL A 249 2.38 27.95 10.81
CA VAL A 249 3.82 27.78 10.64
C VAL A 249 4.16 26.29 10.60
N VAL A 250 5.05 25.93 9.67
CA VAL A 250 5.60 24.58 9.46
C VAL A 250 6.70 24.29 10.47
#